data_402f8a4270b55224f93d4f76d51d2bc7
#
_entry.id   402f8a4270b55224f93d4f76d51d2bc7
#
_cell.length_a   1.000
_cell.length_b   1.000
_cell.length_c   1.000
_cell.angle_alpha   90.00
_cell.angle_beta   90.00
_cell.angle_gamma   90.00
#
_symmetry.space_group_name_H-M   'P 1'
#
loop_
_entity.id
_entity.type
_entity.pdbx_description
1 polymer ?
#
loop_
_entity_poly.entity_id
_entity_poly.type
_entity_poly.pdbx_seq_one_letter_code
_entity_poly.pdbx_strand_id
1 'polypeptide(L)'
;MTNLEWLIENLRKVFLLPEPAIEWLVMVYEAIQVFDGVADGDAVKRKDLNATIWNVFVGMPQNQFFAANSCHLLPMLAVSVLKWQASDSAERSGHADAKSFIWRAGYYDLILMAVTLSHGSGFATKNAHLVMNLYGEKFEDYMKEFGNA
;
A
#
# COMPACT_ATOMS: atom_id res chain seq x y z
N MET A 1 -17.29 8.52 -6.12
CA MET A 1 -15.94 7.99 -6.38
C MET A 1 -15.50 7.13 -5.21
N THR A 2 -15.10 5.89 -5.48
CA THR A 2 -14.57 4.99 -4.44
C THR A 2 -13.14 5.40 -4.07
N ASN A 3 -12.65 4.88 -2.93
CA ASN A 3 -11.26 5.10 -2.52
C ASN A 3 -10.27 4.61 -3.58
N LEU A 4 -10.57 3.46 -4.19
CA LEU A 4 -9.72 2.90 -5.24
C LEU A 4 -9.71 3.77 -6.49
N GLU A 5 -10.88 4.23 -6.93
CA GLU A 5 -10.98 5.12 -8.08
C GLU A 5 -10.21 6.42 -7.85
N TRP A 6 -10.33 6.99 -6.66
CA TRP A 6 -9.61 8.20 -6.28
C TRP A 6 -8.10 7.97 -6.26
N LEU A 7 -7.66 6.84 -5.74
CA LEU A 7 -6.25 6.46 -5.75
C LEU A 7 -5.73 6.37 -7.20
N ILE A 8 -6.42 5.62 -8.05
CA ILE A 8 -6.02 5.43 -9.45
C ILE A 8 -5.94 6.78 -10.17
N GLU A 9 -6.93 7.65 -9.97
CA GLU A 9 -6.93 8.97 -10.59
C GLU A 9 -5.70 9.79 -10.19
N ASN A 10 -5.34 9.77 -8.92
CA ASN A 10 -4.16 10.48 -8.43
C ASN A 10 -2.85 9.88 -8.97
N LEU A 11 -2.75 8.55 -9.01
CA LEU A 11 -1.56 7.90 -9.57
C LEU A 11 -1.37 8.28 -11.04
N ARG A 12 -2.46 8.43 -11.77
CA ARG A 12 -2.40 8.77 -13.20
C ARG A 12 -2.20 10.26 -13.46
N LYS A 13 -2.97 11.11 -12.80
CA LYS A 13 -3.01 12.55 -13.11
C LYS A 13 -2.04 13.39 -12.30
N VAL A 14 -1.78 13.05 -11.05
CA VAL A 14 -0.86 13.80 -10.18
C VAL A 14 0.56 13.27 -10.31
N PHE A 15 0.72 11.94 -10.19
CA PHE A 15 2.04 11.32 -10.21
C PHE A 15 2.46 10.87 -11.60
N LEU A 16 1.59 10.96 -12.59
CA LEU A 16 1.86 10.68 -14.00
C LEU A 16 2.51 9.31 -14.22
N LEU A 17 2.11 8.32 -13.43
CA LEU A 17 2.69 6.98 -13.52
C LEU A 17 2.25 6.28 -14.80
N PRO A 18 3.11 5.46 -15.40
CA PRO A 18 2.71 4.62 -16.54
C PRO A 18 1.70 3.56 -16.08
N GLU A 19 0.83 3.14 -17.00
CA GLU A 19 -0.24 2.19 -16.67
C GLU A 19 0.26 0.89 -16.02
N PRO A 20 1.37 0.26 -16.46
CA PRO A 20 1.87 -0.93 -15.75
C PRO A 20 2.22 -0.67 -14.29
N ALA A 21 2.75 0.51 -13.95
CA ALA A 21 3.04 0.88 -12.57
C ALA A 21 1.74 1.02 -11.77
N ILE A 22 0.71 1.65 -12.35
CA ILE A 22 -0.60 1.80 -11.72
C ILE A 22 -1.20 0.42 -11.48
N GLU A 23 -1.20 -0.46 -12.46
CA GLU A 23 -1.72 -1.82 -12.35
C GLU A 23 -1.04 -2.60 -11.21
N TRP A 24 0.28 -2.51 -11.11
CA TRP A 24 1.02 -3.17 -10.05
C TRP A 24 0.63 -2.62 -8.67
N LEU A 25 0.59 -1.29 -8.53
CA LEU A 25 0.22 -0.65 -7.27
C LEU A 25 -1.22 -0.96 -6.86
N VAL A 26 -2.13 -1.10 -7.82
CA VAL A 26 -3.52 -1.48 -7.55
C VAL A 26 -3.59 -2.93 -7.07
N MET A 27 -2.86 -3.85 -7.70
CA MET A 27 -2.80 -5.25 -7.25
C MET A 27 -2.27 -5.35 -5.82
N VAL A 28 -1.24 -4.58 -5.48
CA VAL A 28 -0.70 -4.53 -4.11
C VAL A 28 -1.75 -3.97 -3.14
N TYR A 29 -2.41 -2.88 -3.50
CA TYR A 29 -3.45 -2.27 -2.68
C TYR A 29 -4.58 -3.26 -2.38
N GLU A 30 -5.08 -3.94 -3.39
CA GLU A 30 -6.17 -4.90 -3.24
C GLU A 30 -5.74 -6.11 -2.39
N ALA A 31 -4.50 -6.57 -2.56
CA ALA A 31 -3.96 -7.66 -1.75
C ALA A 31 -3.89 -7.26 -0.27
N ILE A 32 -3.43 -6.05 0.01
CA ILE A 32 -3.37 -5.52 1.38
C ILE A 32 -4.76 -5.50 2.01
N GLN A 33 -5.79 -5.06 1.27
CA GLN A 33 -7.16 -5.03 1.78
C GLN A 33 -7.65 -6.43 2.16
N VAL A 34 -7.37 -7.43 1.33
CA VAL A 34 -7.76 -8.82 1.61
C VAL A 34 -7.00 -9.39 2.80
N PHE A 35 -5.69 -9.20 2.85
CA PHE A 35 -4.87 -9.71 3.96
C PHE A 35 -5.20 -9.03 5.29
N ASP A 36 -5.47 -7.74 5.25
CA ASP A 36 -5.89 -6.99 6.44
C ASP A 36 -7.23 -7.54 6.97
N GLY A 37 -8.17 -7.78 6.08
CA GLY A 37 -9.44 -8.40 6.45
C GLY A 37 -9.28 -9.77 7.08
N VAL A 38 -8.41 -10.61 6.52
CA VAL A 38 -8.12 -11.94 7.09
C VAL A 38 -7.48 -11.81 8.47
N ALA A 39 -6.51 -10.91 8.63
CA ALA A 39 -5.83 -10.70 9.90
C ALA A 39 -6.78 -10.21 10.99
N ASP A 40 -7.74 -9.37 10.63
CA ASP A 40 -8.73 -8.81 11.56
C ASP A 40 -9.91 -9.75 11.83
N GLY A 41 -9.95 -10.91 11.18
CA GLY A 41 -11.03 -11.87 11.34
C GLY A 41 -12.31 -11.50 10.60
N ASP A 42 -12.23 -10.57 9.66
CA ASP A 42 -13.37 -10.16 8.85
C ASP A 42 -13.76 -11.26 7.85
N ALA A 43 -15.02 -11.26 7.44
CA ALA A 43 -15.48 -12.16 6.39
C ALA A 43 -14.90 -11.70 5.04
N VAL A 44 -14.05 -12.55 4.44
CA VAL A 44 -13.46 -12.28 3.13
C VAL A 44 -14.16 -13.15 2.10
N LYS A 45 -14.65 -12.55 1.03
CA LYS A 45 -15.33 -13.28 -0.04
C LYS A 45 -14.35 -14.20 -0.76
N ARG A 46 -14.79 -15.43 -1.07
CA ARG A 46 -13.97 -16.41 -1.79
C ARG A 46 -13.46 -15.84 -3.11
N LYS A 47 -14.27 -15.07 -3.82
CA LYS A 47 -13.91 -14.43 -5.07
C LYS A 47 -12.69 -13.50 -4.88
N ASP A 48 -12.70 -12.69 -3.83
CA ASP A 48 -11.62 -11.71 -3.57
C ASP A 48 -10.35 -12.44 -3.14
N LEU A 49 -10.48 -13.49 -2.33
CA LEU A 49 -9.32 -14.30 -1.93
C LEU A 49 -8.68 -14.98 -3.13
N ASN A 50 -9.48 -15.58 -4.02
CA ASN A 50 -8.96 -16.23 -5.22
C ASN A 50 -8.26 -15.25 -6.16
N ALA A 51 -8.84 -14.06 -6.35
CA ALA A 51 -8.21 -13.02 -7.15
C ALA A 51 -6.87 -12.57 -6.54
N THR A 52 -6.81 -12.45 -5.22
CA THR A 52 -5.58 -12.09 -4.52
C THR A 52 -4.50 -13.16 -4.65
N ILE A 53 -4.88 -14.44 -4.53
CA ILE A 53 -3.94 -15.55 -4.73
C ILE A 53 -3.31 -15.46 -6.12
N TRP A 54 -4.14 -15.31 -7.15
CA TRP A 54 -3.64 -15.15 -8.51
C TRP A 54 -2.72 -13.94 -8.64
N ASN A 55 -3.16 -12.78 -8.14
CA ASN A 55 -2.40 -11.55 -8.27
C ASN A 55 -1.04 -11.63 -7.57
N VAL A 56 -0.98 -12.19 -6.37
CA VAL A 56 0.27 -12.30 -5.62
C VAL A 56 1.25 -13.26 -6.29
N PHE A 57 0.77 -14.42 -6.74
CA PHE A 57 1.65 -15.44 -7.32
C PHE A 57 1.96 -15.23 -8.80
N VAL A 58 1.07 -14.62 -9.54
CA VAL A 58 1.20 -14.52 -11.00
C VAL A 58 1.13 -13.08 -11.49
N GLY A 59 0.07 -12.36 -11.14
CA GLY A 59 -0.17 -11.01 -11.69
C GLY A 59 0.93 -10.02 -11.38
N MET A 60 1.33 -9.92 -10.11
CA MET A 60 2.39 -9.00 -9.69
C MET A 60 3.75 -9.38 -10.26
N PRO A 61 4.21 -10.65 -10.16
CA PRO A 61 5.52 -11.02 -10.71
C PRO A 61 5.64 -10.84 -12.22
N GLN A 62 4.57 -11.06 -12.98
CA GLN A 62 4.61 -10.93 -14.45
C GLN A 62 4.36 -9.49 -14.93
N ASN A 63 3.96 -8.58 -14.04
CA ASN A 63 3.73 -7.19 -14.40
C ASN A 63 5.01 -6.56 -14.94
N GLN A 64 4.91 -5.84 -16.07
CA GLN A 64 6.08 -5.28 -16.77
C GLN A 64 6.86 -4.29 -15.92
N PHE A 65 6.18 -3.44 -15.18
CA PHE A 65 6.85 -2.46 -14.32
C PHE A 65 7.60 -3.16 -13.20
N PHE A 66 6.97 -4.12 -12.54
CA PHE A 66 7.62 -4.90 -11.48
C PHE A 66 8.79 -5.70 -12.03
N ALA A 67 8.63 -6.38 -13.17
CA ALA A 67 9.69 -7.19 -13.77
C ALA A 67 10.93 -6.36 -14.10
N ALA A 68 10.72 -5.15 -14.60
CA ALA A 68 11.83 -4.25 -14.96
C ALA A 68 12.51 -3.63 -13.72
N ASN A 69 11.81 -3.54 -12.59
CA ASN A 69 12.27 -2.80 -11.42
C ASN A 69 12.29 -3.65 -10.14
N SER A 70 12.24 -4.97 -10.26
CA SER A 70 12.12 -5.88 -9.10
C SER A 70 13.26 -5.73 -8.10
N CYS A 71 14.46 -5.42 -8.57
CA CYS A 71 15.62 -5.22 -7.68
C CYS A 71 15.44 -4.02 -6.72
N HIS A 72 14.58 -3.07 -7.06
CA HIS A 72 14.26 -1.93 -6.20
C HIS A 72 12.95 -2.13 -5.46
N LEU A 73 11.94 -2.72 -6.11
CA LEU A 73 10.61 -2.88 -5.53
C LEU A 73 10.52 -4.00 -4.49
N LEU A 74 11.24 -5.09 -4.70
CA LEU A 74 11.17 -6.24 -3.80
C LEU A 74 11.72 -5.90 -2.39
N PRO A 75 12.88 -5.23 -2.25
CA PRO A 75 13.33 -4.78 -0.93
C PRO A 75 12.34 -3.81 -0.26
N MET A 76 11.71 -2.93 -1.03
CA MET A 76 10.70 -2.01 -0.49
C MET A 76 9.46 -2.76 0.00
N LEU A 77 9.02 -3.78 -0.75
CA LEU A 77 7.94 -4.67 -0.30
C LEU A 77 8.30 -5.35 1.01
N ALA A 78 9.52 -5.87 1.12
CA ALA A 78 9.98 -6.54 2.33
C ALA A 78 9.89 -5.60 3.55
N VAL A 79 10.37 -4.37 3.42
CA VAL A 79 10.30 -3.37 4.49
C VAL A 79 8.84 -3.02 4.81
N SER A 80 8.00 -2.85 3.79
CA SER A 80 6.58 -2.54 3.98
C SER A 80 5.84 -3.64 4.73
N VAL A 81 6.14 -4.91 4.42
CA VAL A 81 5.56 -6.07 5.13
C VAL A 81 6.01 -6.08 6.58
N LEU A 82 7.30 -5.87 6.86
CA LEU A 82 7.81 -5.86 8.22
C LEU A 82 7.23 -4.70 9.04
N LYS A 83 7.06 -3.54 8.45
CA LYS A 83 6.42 -2.39 9.11
C LYS A 83 4.97 -2.70 9.44
N TRP A 84 4.23 -3.31 8.51
CA TRP A 84 2.85 -3.71 8.76
C TRP A 84 2.76 -4.74 9.89
N GLN A 85 3.64 -5.75 9.89
CA GLN A 85 3.66 -6.79 10.92
C GLN A 85 4.01 -6.21 12.30
N ALA A 86 4.96 -5.28 12.36
CA ALA A 86 5.31 -4.59 13.60
C ALA A 86 4.14 -3.76 14.14
N SER A 87 3.46 -3.05 13.26
CA SER A 87 2.29 -2.27 13.59
C SER A 87 1.13 -3.17 14.09
N ASP A 88 0.87 -4.28 13.39
CA ASP A 88 -0.13 -5.26 13.78
C ASP A 88 0.16 -5.83 15.19
N SER A 89 1.41 -6.12 15.48
CA SER A 89 1.84 -6.57 16.80
C SER A 89 1.54 -5.53 17.90
N ALA A 90 1.83 -4.26 17.63
CA ALA A 90 1.53 -3.18 18.58
C ALA A 90 0.03 -3.05 18.81
N GLU A 91 -0.76 -3.14 17.76
CA GLU A 91 -2.23 -3.06 17.84
C GLU A 91 -2.80 -4.21 18.67
N ARG A 92 -2.34 -5.44 18.44
CA ARG A 92 -2.83 -6.62 19.16
C ARG A 92 -2.40 -6.65 20.62
N SER A 93 -1.29 -6.02 20.97
CA SER A 93 -0.79 -6.00 22.36
C SER A 93 -1.23 -4.76 23.17
N GLY A 94 -2.07 -3.91 22.59
CA GLY A 94 -2.57 -2.72 23.27
C GLY A 94 -1.59 -1.55 23.32
N HIS A 95 -0.59 -1.55 22.43
CA HIS A 95 0.44 -0.51 22.36
C HIS A 95 0.32 0.36 21.10
N ALA A 96 -0.86 0.42 20.50
CA ALA A 96 -1.09 1.26 19.33
C ALA A 96 -0.87 2.74 19.66
N ASP A 97 -0.14 3.42 18.79
CA ASP A 97 0.17 4.84 18.94
C ASP A 97 0.39 5.49 17.55
N ALA A 98 0.90 6.70 17.54
CA ALA A 98 1.17 7.42 16.31
C ALA A 98 2.18 6.67 15.42
N LYS A 99 3.15 5.98 16.01
CA LYS A 99 4.14 5.21 15.23
C LYS A 99 3.48 4.03 14.53
N SER A 100 2.68 3.26 15.24
CA SER A 100 2.00 2.11 14.62
C SER A 100 1.01 2.58 13.54
N PHE A 101 0.35 3.72 13.74
CA PHE A 101 -0.51 4.32 12.74
C PHE A 101 0.24 4.62 11.44
N ILE A 102 1.41 5.22 11.53
CA ILE A 102 2.21 5.56 10.36
C ILE A 102 2.84 4.31 9.75
N TRP A 103 3.36 3.41 10.57
CA TRP A 103 4.06 2.22 10.09
C TRP A 103 3.16 1.24 9.35
N ARG A 104 1.88 1.17 9.69
CA ARG A 104 0.93 0.31 8.97
C ARG A 104 0.69 0.77 7.52
N ALA A 105 1.10 1.98 7.19
CA ALA A 105 0.91 2.61 5.89
C ALA A 105 2.12 2.48 4.96
N GLY A 106 2.87 1.39 5.06
CA GLY A 106 4.04 1.14 4.19
C GLY A 106 3.73 1.11 2.70
N TYR A 107 2.48 0.93 2.33
CA TYR A 107 2.04 0.98 0.94
C TYR A 107 2.45 2.29 0.24
N TYR A 108 2.38 3.41 0.95
CA TYR A 108 2.69 4.73 0.36
C TYR A 108 4.19 4.87 0.07
N ASP A 109 5.05 4.11 0.75
CA ASP A 109 6.48 4.03 0.43
C ASP A 109 6.69 3.42 -0.97
N LEU A 110 5.85 2.45 -1.35
CA LEU A 110 5.89 1.84 -2.68
C LEU A 110 5.51 2.84 -3.76
N ILE A 111 4.55 3.73 -3.49
CA ILE A 111 4.18 4.80 -4.42
C ILE A 111 5.37 5.73 -4.63
N LEU A 112 6.05 6.14 -3.55
CA LEU A 112 7.24 6.99 -3.65
C LEU A 112 8.34 6.34 -4.49
N MET A 113 8.57 5.04 -4.31
CA MET A 113 9.55 4.32 -5.10
C MET A 113 9.13 4.23 -6.57
N ALA A 114 7.86 3.95 -6.84
CA ALA A 114 7.35 3.90 -8.21
C ALA A 114 7.51 5.25 -8.92
N VAL A 115 7.24 6.34 -8.22
CA VAL A 115 7.44 7.70 -8.75
C VAL A 115 8.92 7.94 -9.06
N THR A 116 9.81 7.57 -8.16
CA THR A 116 11.26 7.71 -8.34
C THR A 116 11.75 6.93 -9.56
N LEU A 117 11.30 5.68 -9.68
CA LEU A 117 11.71 4.80 -10.80
C LEU A 117 11.15 5.29 -12.14
N SER A 118 9.98 5.90 -12.14
CA SER A 118 9.33 6.37 -13.37
C SER A 118 9.85 7.72 -13.84
N HIS A 119 10.18 8.63 -12.92
CA HIS A 119 10.44 10.03 -13.25
C HIS A 119 11.78 10.56 -12.74
N GLY A 120 12.48 9.80 -11.91
CA GLY A 120 13.75 10.24 -11.33
C GLY A 120 13.57 11.06 -10.05
N SER A 121 14.71 11.35 -9.40
CA SER A 121 14.75 11.97 -8.08
C SER A 121 14.24 13.42 -8.06
N GLY A 122 14.44 14.16 -9.14
CA GLY A 122 14.00 15.55 -9.21
C GLY A 122 12.48 15.69 -9.11
N PHE A 123 11.76 14.93 -9.91
CA PHE A 123 10.30 14.90 -9.86
C PHE A 123 9.82 14.35 -8.52
N ALA A 124 10.45 13.27 -8.05
CA ALA A 124 10.07 12.64 -6.78
C ALA A 124 10.22 13.61 -5.61
N THR A 125 11.35 14.30 -5.51
CA THR A 125 11.61 15.27 -4.44
C THR A 125 10.58 16.41 -4.46
N LYS A 126 10.24 16.89 -5.65
CA LYS A 126 9.30 18.01 -5.80
C LYS A 126 7.87 17.61 -5.42
N ASN A 127 7.48 16.36 -5.64
CA ASN A 127 6.09 15.91 -5.52
C ASN A 127 5.84 14.92 -4.37
N ALA A 128 6.86 14.51 -3.63
CA ALA A 128 6.72 13.51 -2.56
C ALA A 128 5.66 13.88 -1.53
N HIS A 129 5.58 15.15 -1.15
CA HIS A 129 4.62 15.62 -0.15
C HIS A 129 3.16 15.35 -0.56
N LEU A 130 2.88 15.28 -1.86
CA LEU A 130 1.53 15.01 -2.36
C LEU A 130 1.06 13.59 -2.05
N VAL A 131 1.99 12.66 -1.79
CA VAL A 131 1.63 11.29 -1.42
C VAL A 131 0.88 11.26 -0.09
N MET A 132 1.19 12.18 0.83
CA MET A 132 0.47 12.27 2.10
C MET A 132 -1.03 12.48 1.91
N ASN A 133 -1.43 13.14 0.83
CA ASN A 133 -2.85 13.39 0.52
C ASN A 133 -3.61 12.11 0.15
N LEU A 134 -2.88 11.04 -0.17
CA LEU A 134 -3.49 9.76 -0.51
C LEU A 134 -3.87 8.94 0.73
N TYR A 135 -3.34 9.33 1.88
CA TYR A 135 -3.59 8.60 3.13
C TYR A 135 -5.04 8.81 3.57
N GLY A 136 -5.83 7.75 3.46
CA GLY A 136 -7.28 7.85 3.66
C GLY A 136 -7.78 7.66 5.09
N GLU A 137 -6.95 7.12 5.98
CA GLU A 137 -7.37 6.87 7.35
C GLU A 137 -6.99 8.04 8.26
N LYS A 138 -7.92 8.42 9.13
CA LYS A 138 -7.64 9.47 10.11
C LYS A 138 -7.07 8.88 11.39
N PHE A 139 -6.10 9.57 11.99
CA PHE A 139 -5.48 9.13 13.23
C PHE A 139 -6.50 8.97 14.36
N GLU A 140 -7.45 9.87 14.43
CA GLU A 140 -8.51 9.81 15.46
C GLU A 140 -9.34 8.53 15.34
N ASP A 141 -9.66 8.12 14.11
CA ASP A 141 -10.43 6.89 13.87
C ASP A 141 -9.60 5.66 14.22
N TYR A 142 -8.31 5.68 13.88
CA TYR A 142 -7.38 4.62 14.25
C TYR A 142 -7.29 4.45 15.76
N MET A 143 -7.15 5.54 16.49
CA MET A 143 -7.04 5.48 17.96
C MET A 143 -8.34 5.02 18.61
N LYS A 144 -9.49 5.30 18.02
CA LYS A 144 -10.77 4.75 18.49
C LYS A 144 -10.85 3.25 18.34
N GLU A 145 -10.25 2.72 17.29
CA GLU A 145 -10.27 1.28 17.02
C GLU A 145 -9.26 0.52 17.87
N PHE A 146 -8.03 1.04 18.01
CA PHE A 146 -6.92 0.33 18.62
C PHE A 146 -6.38 0.97 19.90
N GLY A 147 -6.68 2.23 20.15
CA GLY A 147 -6.16 2.99 21.25
C GLY A 147 -6.90 2.75 22.51
N ASN A 148 -6.63 2.12 23.28
CA ASN A 148 -7.22 1.94 24.45
C ASN A 148 -8.22 1.82 24.90
N ALA A 149 -8.07 1.45 24.65
CA ALA A 149 -8.98 1.00 25.42
C ALA A 149 -9.09 1.33 26.82
#